data_59dd6f659a746caa00a9310d327f0b1f
#
_entry.id   59dd6f659a746caa00a9310d327f0b1f
#
_cell.length_a   1.000
_cell.length_b   1.000
_cell.length_c   1.000
_cell.angle_alpha   90.00
_cell.angle_beta   90.00
_cell.angle_gamma   90.00
#
_symmetry.space_group_name_H-M   'P 1'
#
loop_
_entity.id
_entity.type
_entity.pdbx_description
1 polymer ?
#
loop_
_entity_poly.entity_id
_entity_poly.type
_entity_poly.pdbx_seq_one_letter_code
_entity_poly.pdbx_strand_id
1 'polypeptide(L)'
;MESKFEKMDDQFDIHAAYAKLYKVSKKYEKFYRLATRKLSEVELECEELSTKVDEANQTIGALRFKNNSLVEKAKKLDAKLFQVKA
;
A
#
# COMPACT_ATOMS: atom_id res chain seq x y z
N MET A 1 -14.38 -12.00 -58.98
CA MET A 1 -15.44 -11.40 -58.17
C MET A 1 -15.14 -11.45 -56.69
N GLU A 2 -14.78 -12.57 -56.20
CA GLU A 2 -14.47 -12.72 -54.76
C GLU A 2 -13.29 -11.86 -54.34
N SER A 3 -12.23 -11.75 -55.15
CA SER A 3 -11.07 -10.94 -54.80
C SER A 3 -11.35 -9.44 -54.76
N LYS A 4 -12.23 -8.94 -55.62
CA LYS A 4 -12.67 -7.55 -55.59
C LYS A 4 -13.54 -7.26 -54.38
N PHE A 5 -14.40 -8.18 -54.04
CA PHE A 5 -15.29 -8.07 -52.90
C PHE A 5 -14.48 -8.15 -51.60
N GLU A 6 -13.55 -9.05 -51.52
CA GLU A 6 -12.64 -9.18 -50.40
C GLU A 6 -11.79 -7.94 -50.21
N LYS A 7 -11.30 -7.31 -51.30
CA LYS A 7 -10.52 -6.08 -51.21
C LYS A 7 -11.35 -4.91 -50.70
N MET A 8 -12.59 -4.79 -51.09
CA MET A 8 -13.49 -3.76 -50.61
C MET A 8 -13.83 -3.96 -49.12
N ASP A 9 -14.13 -5.19 -48.75
CA ASP A 9 -14.38 -5.54 -47.35
C ASP A 9 -13.13 -5.34 -46.49
N ASP A 10 -11.97 -5.73 -46.99
CA ASP A 10 -10.71 -5.57 -46.29
C ASP A 10 -10.40 -4.10 -46.03
N GLN A 11 -10.61 -3.21 -47.05
CA GLN A 11 -10.41 -1.78 -46.88
C GLN A 11 -11.37 -1.19 -45.89
N PHE A 12 -12.64 -1.57 -45.96
CA PHE A 12 -13.66 -1.12 -45.01
C PHE A 12 -13.34 -1.64 -43.61
N ASP A 13 -12.98 -2.91 -43.50
CA ASP A 13 -12.60 -3.53 -42.23
C ASP A 13 -11.34 -2.90 -41.62
N ILE A 14 -10.38 -2.52 -42.47
CA ILE A 14 -9.15 -1.88 -42.01
C ILE A 14 -9.47 -0.53 -41.33
N HIS A 15 -10.32 0.30 -41.96
CA HIS A 15 -10.70 1.57 -41.37
C HIS A 15 -11.48 1.38 -40.06
N ALA A 16 -12.43 0.46 -40.06
CA ALA A 16 -13.23 0.16 -38.88
C ALA A 16 -12.36 -0.43 -37.79
N ALA A 17 -11.46 -1.35 -38.14
CA ALA A 17 -10.50 -1.95 -37.21
C ALA A 17 -9.55 -0.91 -36.62
N TYR A 18 -9.06 0.00 -37.46
CA TYR A 18 -8.18 1.09 -37.00
C TYR A 18 -8.89 2.01 -36.00
N ALA A 19 -10.13 2.38 -36.32
CA ALA A 19 -10.93 3.23 -35.43
C ALA A 19 -11.20 2.53 -34.09
N LYS A 20 -11.53 1.25 -34.11
CA LYS A 20 -11.73 0.45 -32.90
C LYS A 20 -10.44 0.34 -32.08
N LEU A 21 -9.34 0.08 -32.77
CA LEU A 21 -8.02 -0.03 -32.13
C LEU A 21 -7.62 1.28 -31.47
N TYR A 22 -7.88 2.39 -32.12
CA TYR A 22 -7.60 3.71 -31.56
C TYR A 22 -8.40 3.96 -30.29
N LYS A 23 -9.71 3.66 -30.33
CA LYS A 23 -10.58 3.82 -29.14
C LYS A 23 -10.14 2.91 -27.99
N VAL A 24 -9.81 1.67 -28.28
CA VAL A 24 -9.35 0.71 -27.29
C VAL A 24 -8.00 1.16 -26.71
N SER A 25 -7.09 1.60 -27.58
CA SER A 25 -5.79 2.13 -27.16
C SER A 25 -5.93 3.31 -26.19
N LYS A 26 -6.86 4.23 -26.50
CA LYS A 26 -7.14 5.39 -25.63
C LYS A 26 -7.71 4.95 -24.28
N LYS A 27 -8.58 3.96 -24.27
CA LYS A 27 -9.12 3.40 -23.03
C LYS A 27 -8.03 2.77 -22.17
N TYR A 28 -7.15 1.94 -22.78
CA TYR A 28 -6.04 1.30 -22.08
C TYR A 28 -5.07 2.32 -21.53
N GLU A 29 -4.78 3.38 -22.28
CA GLU A 29 -3.92 4.47 -21.83
C GLU A 29 -4.49 5.14 -20.58
N LYS A 30 -5.79 5.40 -20.59
CA LYS A 30 -6.49 6.00 -19.46
C LYS A 30 -6.47 5.08 -18.23
N PHE A 31 -6.76 3.79 -18.42
CA PHE A 31 -6.69 2.81 -17.35
C PHE A 31 -5.28 2.67 -16.78
N TYR A 32 -4.29 2.67 -17.66
CA TYR A 32 -2.89 2.59 -17.24
C TYR A 32 -2.50 3.77 -16.37
N ARG A 33 -2.88 4.97 -16.75
CA ARG A 33 -2.61 6.18 -15.96
C ARG A 33 -3.28 6.13 -14.59
N LEU A 34 -4.55 5.70 -14.56
CA LEU A 34 -5.29 5.57 -13.31
C LEU A 34 -4.68 4.51 -12.39
N ALA A 35 -4.32 3.37 -12.97
CA ALA A 35 -3.69 2.29 -12.23
C ALA A 35 -2.34 2.72 -11.64
N THR A 36 -1.53 3.42 -12.43
CA THR A 36 -0.22 3.92 -12.00
C THR A 36 -0.37 4.94 -10.87
N ARG A 37 -1.34 5.84 -10.98
CA ARG A 37 -1.63 6.82 -9.93
C ARG A 37 -2.06 6.14 -8.64
N LYS A 38 -2.95 5.18 -8.75
CA LYS A 38 -3.44 4.43 -7.59
C LYS A 38 -2.33 3.63 -6.93
N LEU A 39 -1.46 3.04 -7.73
CA LEU A 39 -0.29 2.32 -7.22
C LEU A 39 0.64 3.24 -6.42
N SER A 40 0.91 4.44 -6.93
CA SER A 40 1.72 5.43 -6.24
C SER A 40 1.08 5.86 -4.92
N GLU A 41 -0.24 6.06 -4.89
CA GLU A 41 -0.98 6.40 -3.68
C GLU A 41 -0.87 5.28 -2.63
N VAL A 42 -1.04 4.04 -3.06
CA VAL A 42 -0.94 2.88 -2.17
C VAL A 42 0.49 2.73 -1.63
N GLU A 43 1.49 2.94 -2.47
CA GLU A 43 2.90 2.91 -2.04
C GLU A 43 3.19 3.96 -0.95
N LEU A 44 2.67 5.18 -1.13
CA LEU A 44 2.79 6.23 -0.13
C LEU A 44 2.10 5.87 1.18
N GLU A 45 0.88 5.33 1.10
CA GLU A 45 0.15 4.86 2.26
C GLU A 45 0.90 3.77 3.01
N CYS A 46 1.50 2.83 2.27
CA CYS A 46 2.32 1.77 2.86
C CYS A 46 3.54 2.32 3.58
N GLU A 47 4.22 3.32 3.00
CA GLU A 47 5.35 3.99 3.64
C GLU A 47 4.94 4.71 4.92
N GLU A 48 3.82 5.43 4.89
CA GLU A 48 3.27 6.11 6.05
C GLU A 48 2.91 5.12 7.17
N LEU A 49 2.25 4.02 6.81
CA LEU A 49 1.90 2.99 7.78
C LEU A 49 3.14 2.31 8.36
N SER A 50 4.14 2.05 7.54
CA SER A 50 5.42 1.49 8.02
C SER A 50 6.08 2.41 9.04
N THR A 51 6.10 3.71 8.78
CA THR A 51 6.64 4.71 9.71
C THR A 51 5.85 4.72 11.02
N LYS A 52 4.53 4.67 10.94
CA LYS A 52 3.66 4.63 12.14
C LYS A 52 3.90 3.37 12.97
N VAL A 53 4.09 2.23 12.31
CA VAL A 53 4.40 0.97 12.99
C VAL A 53 5.74 1.08 13.71
N ASP A 54 6.76 1.64 13.06
CA ASP A 54 8.07 1.83 13.69
C ASP A 54 7.99 2.75 14.90
N GLU A 55 7.27 3.86 14.79
CA GLU A 55 7.03 4.78 15.91
C GLU A 55 6.30 4.10 17.07
N ALA A 56 5.27 3.32 16.75
CA ALA A 56 4.52 2.56 17.76
C ALA A 56 5.42 1.55 18.47
N ASN A 57 6.28 0.85 17.72
CA ASN A 57 7.23 -0.10 18.29
C ASN A 57 8.24 0.58 19.21
N GLN A 58 8.71 1.76 18.84
CA GLN A 58 9.60 2.55 19.71
C GLN A 58 8.89 2.96 21.00
N THR A 59 7.65 3.38 20.91
CA THR A 59 6.84 3.73 22.07
C THR A 59 6.61 2.51 22.98
N ILE A 60 6.31 1.37 22.40
CA ILE A 60 6.15 0.12 23.14
C ILE A 60 7.44 -0.23 23.88
N GLY A 61 8.58 -0.11 23.22
CA GLY A 61 9.89 -0.36 23.84
C GLY A 61 10.13 0.57 25.03
N ALA A 62 9.86 1.86 24.89
CA ALA A 62 10.00 2.83 25.95
C ALA A 62 9.07 2.55 27.14
N LEU A 63 7.82 2.17 26.85
CA LEU A 63 6.85 1.83 27.88
C LEU A 63 7.24 0.55 28.63
N ARG A 64 7.74 -0.44 27.94
CA ARG A 64 8.25 -1.67 28.56
C ARG A 64 9.42 -1.39 29.50
N PHE A 65 10.32 -0.53 29.08
CA PHE A 65 11.45 -0.12 29.91
C PHE A 65 10.98 0.58 31.19
N LYS A 66 10.06 1.55 31.05
CA LYS A 66 9.47 2.24 32.20
C LYS A 66 8.74 1.28 33.12
N ASN A 67 7.98 0.35 32.53
CA ASN A 67 7.21 -0.62 33.29
C ASN A 67 8.12 -1.53 34.11
N ASN A 68 9.18 -2.03 33.50
CA ASN A 68 10.18 -2.86 34.19
C ASN A 68 10.86 -2.07 35.31
N SER A 69 11.20 -0.81 35.08
CA SER A 69 11.78 0.07 36.09
C SER A 69 10.83 0.29 37.27
N LEU A 70 9.55 0.49 37.01
CA LEU A 70 8.52 0.66 38.06
C LEU A 70 8.32 -0.64 38.85
N VAL A 71 8.32 -1.77 38.19
CA VAL A 71 8.22 -3.09 38.84
C VAL A 71 9.41 -3.32 39.78
N GLU A 72 10.61 -2.97 39.34
CA GLU A 72 11.82 -3.06 40.15
C GLU A 72 11.73 -2.15 41.38
N LYS A 73 11.29 -0.90 41.21
CA LYS A 73 11.10 0.05 42.33
C LYS A 73 10.05 -0.47 43.30
N ALA A 74 8.96 -1.02 42.79
CA ALA A 74 7.90 -1.61 43.64
C ALA A 74 8.44 -2.76 44.49
N LYS A 75 9.25 -3.64 43.88
CA LYS A 75 9.88 -4.77 44.57
C LYS A 75 10.82 -4.26 45.68
N LYS A 76 11.60 -3.23 45.39
CA LYS A 76 12.51 -2.64 46.40
C LYS A 76 11.77 -2.02 47.55
N LEU A 77 10.69 -1.31 47.29
CA LEU A 77 9.82 -0.73 48.31
C LEU A 77 9.16 -1.78 49.16
N ASP A 78 8.70 -2.85 48.54
CA ASP A 78 8.06 -4.01 49.20
C ASP A 78 9.06 -4.69 50.15
N ALA A 79 10.28 -4.88 49.70
CA ALA A 79 11.37 -5.44 50.52
C ALA A 79 11.69 -4.56 51.71
N LYS A 80 11.77 -3.26 51.52
CA LYS A 80 11.98 -2.29 52.60
C LYS A 80 10.86 -2.30 53.61
N LEU A 81 9.61 -2.35 53.17
CA LEU A 81 8.44 -2.44 54.01
C LEU A 81 8.46 -3.73 54.84
N PHE A 82 8.83 -4.84 54.23
CA PHE A 82 8.99 -6.10 54.93
C PHE A 82 10.05 -6.03 56.02
N GLN A 83 11.19 -5.41 55.72
CA GLN A 83 12.28 -5.23 56.71
C GLN A 83 11.83 -4.38 57.89
N VAL A 84 11.08 -3.30 57.63
CA VAL A 84 10.58 -2.43 58.69
C VAL A 84 9.57 -3.15 59.58
N LYS A 85 8.76 -4.03 59.00
CA LYS A 85 7.77 -4.80 59.77
C LYS A 85 8.39 -5.95 60.54
N ALA A 86 9.52 -6.45 60.05
CA ALA A 86 10.25 -7.51 60.76
C ALA A 86 11.07 -6.97 61.91
#